data_5c406826c373450c92f8f76aa95b24eb
#
_entry.id   5c406826c373450c92f8f76aa95b24eb
#
_cell.length_a   1.000
_cell.length_b   1.000
_cell.length_c   1.000
_cell.angle_alpha   90.00
_cell.angle_beta   90.00
_cell.angle_gamma   90.00
#
_symmetry.space_group_name_H-M   'P 1'
#
loop_
_entity.id
_entity.type
_entity.pdbx_description
1 polymer ?
#
loop_
_entity_poly.entity_id
_entity_poly.type
_entity_poly.pdbx_seq_one_letter_code
_entity_poly.pdbx_strand_id
1 'polypeptide(L)'
;MLVGAIAVELVFAAYCIHSRSYQATVRSVMRIVAFAAFILLVKVSIIEWSIRWYAFAALLLTWALLGATALVRKANDGRTFRSGNAIRRSVFTLLAVLLALSPALVFPQYKPLETTGEYSVETVTYTYIDGSRIETYSNTGGPRKLTVQYWYPENACGKHPFVVFSHGSFGVKSSNLSLYRELA
;
A
#
# COMPACT_ATOMS: atom_id res chain seq x y z
N MET A 1 6.02 -9.65 -7.18
CA MET A 1 6.75 -8.39 -7.32
C MET A 1 8.17 -8.46 -6.74
N LEU A 2 8.39 -8.82 -5.48
CA LEU A 2 9.72 -8.86 -4.87
C LEU A 2 10.69 -9.77 -5.63
N VAL A 3 10.30 -11.00 -5.94
CA VAL A 3 11.12 -11.97 -6.69
C VAL A 3 11.51 -11.42 -8.07
N GLY A 4 10.56 -10.79 -8.79
CA GLY A 4 10.84 -10.15 -10.06
C GLY A 4 11.83 -8.99 -9.95
N ALA A 5 11.68 -8.13 -8.93
CA ALA A 5 12.60 -7.03 -8.70
C ALA A 5 14.02 -7.51 -8.37
N ILE A 6 14.14 -8.56 -7.55
CA ILE A 6 15.43 -9.21 -7.23
C ILE A 6 16.06 -9.78 -8.50
N ALA A 7 15.31 -10.54 -9.29
CA ALA A 7 15.82 -11.15 -10.52
C ALA A 7 16.32 -10.10 -11.52
N VAL A 8 15.55 -9.05 -11.75
CA VAL A 8 15.93 -7.94 -12.64
C VAL A 8 17.19 -7.24 -12.16
N GLU A 9 17.31 -6.94 -10.86
CA GLU A 9 18.51 -6.27 -10.34
C GLU A 9 19.75 -7.18 -10.39
N LEU A 10 19.61 -8.49 -10.14
CA LEU A 10 20.71 -9.44 -10.24
C LEU A 10 21.21 -9.59 -11.70
N VAL A 11 20.28 -9.73 -12.65
CA VAL A 11 20.62 -9.79 -14.08
C VAL A 11 21.30 -8.49 -14.52
N PHE A 12 20.79 -7.35 -14.07
CA PHE A 12 21.39 -6.06 -14.39
C PHE A 12 22.79 -5.90 -13.77
N ALA A 13 22.99 -6.36 -12.54
CA ALA A 13 24.32 -6.34 -11.90
C ALA A 13 25.32 -7.22 -12.66
N ALA A 14 24.90 -8.42 -13.05
CA ALA A 14 25.72 -9.32 -13.86
C ALA A 14 26.08 -8.68 -15.22
N TYR A 15 25.11 -8.03 -15.87
CA TYR A 15 25.33 -7.30 -17.11
C TYR A 15 26.34 -6.15 -16.95
N CYS A 16 26.24 -5.35 -15.88
CA CYS A 16 27.20 -4.28 -15.59
C CYS A 16 28.62 -4.81 -15.36
N ILE A 17 28.76 -5.95 -14.67
CA ILE A 17 30.05 -6.59 -14.41
C ILE A 17 30.67 -7.13 -15.73
N HIS A 18 29.84 -7.79 -16.53
CA HIS A 18 30.26 -8.36 -17.81
C HIS A 18 30.73 -7.26 -18.81
N SER A 19 29.92 -6.19 -18.92
CA SER A 19 30.20 -5.05 -19.80
C SER A 19 31.28 -4.09 -19.26
N ARG A 20 31.77 -4.30 -18.04
CA ARG A 20 32.70 -3.42 -17.33
C ARG A 20 32.28 -1.94 -17.36
N SER A 21 30.95 -1.70 -17.28
CA SER A 21 30.34 -0.37 -17.35
C SER A 21 29.16 -0.26 -16.41
N TYR A 22 28.95 0.90 -15.84
CA TYR A 22 27.78 1.13 -14.94
C TYR A 22 26.44 1.22 -15.67
N GLN A 23 26.46 1.27 -17.00
CA GLN A 23 25.28 1.30 -17.85
C GLN A 23 24.22 2.32 -17.36
N ALA A 24 24.68 3.56 -17.12
CA ALA A 24 23.87 4.62 -16.49
C ALA A 24 22.55 4.88 -17.24
N THR A 25 22.60 4.88 -18.58
CA THR A 25 21.41 5.06 -19.43
C THR A 25 20.41 3.93 -19.25
N VAL A 26 20.88 2.66 -19.30
CA VAL A 26 20.03 1.48 -19.13
C VAL A 26 19.39 1.48 -17.76
N ARG A 27 20.16 1.78 -16.70
CA ARG A 27 19.63 1.90 -15.32
C ARG A 27 18.56 2.99 -15.21
N SER A 28 18.76 4.11 -15.87
CA SER A 28 17.79 5.22 -15.87
C SER A 28 16.49 4.83 -16.56
N VAL A 29 16.57 4.19 -17.71
CA VAL A 29 15.39 3.68 -18.43
C VAL A 29 14.65 2.63 -17.58
N MET A 30 15.36 1.66 -17.00
CA MET A 30 14.76 0.63 -16.14
C MET A 30 13.99 1.24 -14.97
N ARG A 31 14.50 2.30 -14.34
CA ARG A 31 13.81 3.00 -13.24
C ARG A 31 12.51 3.66 -13.68
N ILE A 32 12.51 4.31 -14.84
CA ILE A 32 11.30 4.93 -15.41
C ILE A 32 10.28 3.85 -15.78
N VAL A 33 10.73 2.78 -16.44
CA VAL A 33 9.88 1.66 -16.83
C VAL A 33 9.28 0.97 -15.60
N ALA A 34 10.06 0.76 -14.53
CA ALA A 34 9.59 0.16 -13.30
C ALA A 34 8.47 0.99 -12.64
N PHE A 35 8.62 2.33 -12.62
CA PHE A 35 7.58 3.22 -12.11
C PHE A 35 6.33 3.19 -12.99
N ALA A 36 6.48 3.27 -14.31
CA ALA A 36 5.37 3.20 -15.25
C ALA A 36 4.61 1.87 -15.15
N ALA A 37 5.33 0.75 -15.06
CA ALA A 37 4.75 -0.57 -14.86
C ALA A 37 3.98 -0.67 -13.54
N PHE A 38 4.51 -0.11 -12.45
CA PHE A 38 3.81 -0.06 -11.17
C PHE A 38 2.50 0.72 -11.28
N ILE A 39 2.51 1.90 -11.89
CA ILE A 39 1.29 2.70 -12.10
C ILE A 39 0.28 1.93 -12.96
N LEU A 40 0.74 1.24 -14.01
CA LEU A 40 -0.12 0.41 -14.84
C LEU A 40 -0.79 -0.70 -14.02
N LEU A 41 -0.03 -1.42 -13.19
CA LEU A 41 -0.56 -2.50 -12.34
C LEU A 41 -1.61 -1.98 -11.34
N VAL A 42 -1.45 -0.78 -10.82
CA VAL A 42 -2.46 -0.11 -9.99
C VAL A 42 -3.69 0.26 -10.81
N LYS A 43 -3.51 0.79 -12.02
CA LYS A 43 -4.63 1.19 -12.90
C LYS A 43 -5.47 0.01 -13.37
N VAL A 44 -4.87 -1.14 -13.65
CA VAL A 44 -5.59 -2.38 -14.04
C VAL A 44 -6.10 -3.16 -12.81
N SER A 45 -6.06 -2.56 -11.62
CA SER A 45 -6.56 -3.15 -10.37
C SER A 45 -5.92 -4.50 -9.98
N ILE A 46 -4.74 -4.81 -10.54
CA ILE A 46 -3.94 -5.97 -10.09
C ILE A 46 -3.36 -5.68 -8.70
N ILE A 47 -3.05 -4.41 -8.43
CA ILE A 47 -2.62 -3.91 -7.13
C ILE A 47 -3.68 -2.94 -6.62
N GLU A 48 -4.34 -3.31 -5.53
CA GLU A 48 -5.25 -2.38 -4.83
C GLU A 48 -4.43 -1.32 -4.09
N TRP A 49 -4.67 -0.05 -4.45
CA TRP A 49 -3.98 1.06 -3.83
C TRP A 49 -4.31 1.19 -2.35
N SER A 50 -3.29 1.19 -1.50
CA SER A 50 -3.42 1.36 -0.06
C SER A 50 -2.13 1.91 0.55
N ILE A 51 -2.17 2.31 1.81
CA ILE A 51 -1.05 2.91 2.54
C ILE A 51 0.23 2.06 2.51
N ARG A 52 0.10 0.73 2.44
CA ARG A 52 1.23 -0.21 2.37
C ARG A 52 2.11 -0.04 1.13
N TRP A 53 1.60 0.58 0.06
CA TRP A 53 2.31 0.82 -1.19
C TRP A 53 2.96 2.19 -1.27
N TYR A 54 2.68 3.11 -0.33
CA TYR A 54 3.17 4.50 -0.40
C TYR A 54 4.69 4.58 -0.39
N ALA A 55 5.35 3.84 0.49
CA ALA A 55 6.82 3.83 0.57
C ALA A 55 7.44 3.31 -0.75
N PHE A 56 6.87 2.26 -1.33
CA PHE A 56 7.34 1.70 -2.60
C PHE A 56 7.08 2.63 -3.78
N ALA A 57 5.90 3.24 -3.85
CA ALA A 57 5.58 4.23 -4.87
C ALA A 57 6.51 5.46 -4.81
N ALA A 58 6.76 5.98 -3.60
CA ALA A 58 7.68 7.09 -3.38
C ALA A 58 9.11 6.75 -3.81
N LEU A 59 9.59 5.53 -3.48
CA LEU A 59 10.90 5.05 -3.92
C LEU A 59 11.01 4.99 -5.44
N LEU A 60 10.02 4.37 -6.11
CA LEU A 60 10.01 4.25 -7.56
C LEU A 60 9.91 5.61 -8.26
N LEU A 61 9.05 6.51 -7.74
CA LEU A 61 8.94 7.89 -8.25
C LEU A 61 10.28 8.63 -8.15
N THR A 62 10.91 8.58 -6.98
CA THR A 62 12.22 9.21 -6.75
C THR A 62 13.26 8.66 -7.73
N TRP A 63 13.31 7.36 -7.92
CA TRP A 63 14.23 6.75 -8.88
C TRP A 63 13.90 7.09 -10.33
N ALA A 64 12.62 7.19 -10.70
CA ALA A 64 12.22 7.62 -12.03
C ALA A 64 12.64 9.07 -12.30
N LEU A 65 12.45 9.98 -11.35
CA LEU A 65 12.88 11.37 -11.46
C LEU A 65 14.39 11.49 -11.57
N LEU A 66 15.15 10.76 -10.75
CA LEU A 66 16.62 10.71 -10.86
C LEU A 66 17.08 10.10 -12.20
N GLY A 67 16.37 9.09 -12.68
CA GLY A 67 16.62 8.51 -14.01
C GLY A 67 16.35 9.51 -15.12
N ALA A 68 15.23 10.21 -15.10
CA ALA A 68 14.87 11.22 -16.08
C ALA A 68 15.88 12.38 -16.11
N THR A 69 16.26 12.90 -14.95
CA THR A 69 17.27 13.96 -14.86
C THR A 69 18.65 13.50 -15.38
N ALA A 70 19.02 12.25 -15.13
CA ALA A 70 20.27 11.69 -15.64
C ALA A 70 20.26 11.55 -17.18
N LEU A 71 19.13 11.17 -17.77
CA LEU A 71 18.96 11.09 -19.22
C LEU A 71 19.02 12.47 -19.87
N VAL A 72 18.29 13.45 -19.33
CA VAL A 72 18.26 14.84 -19.84
C VAL A 72 19.67 15.46 -19.78
N ARG A 73 20.39 15.26 -18.69
CA ARG A 73 21.75 15.79 -18.52
C ARG A 73 22.81 15.03 -19.30
N LYS A 74 22.43 13.99 -20.06
CA LYS A 74 23.36 13.09 -20.74
C LYS A 74 24.52 12.68 -19.81
N ALA A 75 24.17 12.38 -18.56
CA ALA A 75 25.13 12.05 -17.53
C ALA A 75 25.92 10.81 -17.92
N ASN A 76 27.04 11.05 -18.57
CA ASN A 76 28.01 10.00 -18.86
C ASN A 76 28.75 9.72 -17.55
N ASP A 77 28.68 8.48 -17.07
CA ASP A 77 29.40 8.09 -15.86
C ASP A 77 30.88 7.93 -16.24
N GLY A 78 31.59 9.05 -16.35
CA GLY A 78 33.04 9.09 -16.63
C GLY A 78 33.90 8.45 -15.54
N ARG A 79 33.27 7.79 -14.57
CA ARG A 79 33.94 7.09 -13.47
C ARG A 79 34.52 5.76 -13.98
N THR A 80 35.76 5.49 -13.55
CA THR A 80 36.35 4.17 -13.77
C THR A 80 35.50 3.07 -13.15
N PHE A 81 35.14 2.06 -13.95
CA PHE A 81 34.32 0.95 -13.47
C PHE A 81 35.07 0.13 -12.41
N ARG A 82 34.41 -0.14 -11.31
CA ARG A 82 34.83 -1.04 -10.23
C ARG A 82 33.71 -2.00 -9.89
N SER A 83 33.94 -3.30 -10.04
CA SER A 83 32.92 -4.33 -9.76
C SER A 83 32.35 -4.23 -8.33
N GLY A 84 33.18 -3.95 -7.33
CA GLY A 84 32.74 -3.75 -5.95
C GLY A 84 31.73 -2.58 -5.79
N ASN A 85 31.88 -1.52 -6.56
CA ASN A 85 30.93 -0.40 -6.54
C ASN A 85 29.61 -0.78 -7.24
N ALA A 86 29.65 -1.58 -8.29
CA ALA A 86 28.45 -2.09 -8.96
C ALA A 86 27.66 -3.00 -8.01
N ILE A 87 28.33 -3.96 -7.37
CA ILE A 87 27.72 -4.86 -6.37
C ILE A 87 27.11 -4.04 -5.22
N ARG A 88 27.86 -3.10 -4.63
CA ARG A 88 27.38 -2.25 -3.55
C ARG A 88 26.11 -1.49 -3.95
N ARG A 89 26.07 -0.91 -5.16
CA ARG A 89 24.88 -0.22 -5.67
C ARG A 89 23.69 -1.15 -5.78
N SER A 90 23.87 -2.38 -6.29
CA SER A 90 22.79 -3.36 -6.39
C SER A 90 22.31 -3.85 -5.02
N VAL A 91 23.22 -4.08 -4.07
CA VAL A 91 22.86 -4.40 -2.69
C VAL A 91 22.01 -3.28 -2.06
N PHE A 92 22.44 -2.01 -2.20
CA PHE A 92 21.64 -0.89 -1.69
C PHE A 92 20.27 -0.77 -2.39
N THR A 93 20.20 -1.04 -3.69
CA THR A 93 18.93 -1.05 -4.45
C THR A 93 18.00 -2.14 -3.88
N LEU A 94 18.50 -3.35 -3.69
CA LEU A 94 17.72 -4.47 -3.15
C LEU A 94 17.27 -4.21 -1.71
N LEU A 95 18.13 -3.66 -0.86
CA LEU A 95 17.77 -3.29 0.51
C LEU A 95 16.69 -2.19 0.54
N ALA A 96 16.80 -1.18 -0.32
CA ALA A 96 15.81 -0.13 -0.43
C ALA A 96 14.45 -0.67 -0.91
N VAL A 97 14.43 -1.58 -1.89
CA VAL A 97 13.22 -2.26 -2.36
C VAL A 97 12.62 -3.11 -1.25
N LEU A 98 13.42 -3.89 -0.53
CA LEU A 98 12.96 -4.74 0.56
C LEU A 98 12.33 -3.90 1.68
N LEU A 99 13.00 -2.81 2.07
CA LEU A 99 12.49 -1.89 3.08
C LEU A 99 11.19 -1.21 2.63
N ALA A 100 11.12 -0.75 1.38
CA ALA A 100 9.94 -0.09 0.84
C ALA A 100 8.75 -1.04 0.65
N LEU A 101 8.99 -2.33 0.41
CA LEU A 101 7.97 -3.37 0.30
C LEU A 101 7.61 -3.99 1.65
N SER A 102 8.37 -3.74 2.73
CA SER A 102 8.12 -4.37 4.03
C SER A 102 6.68 -4.15 4.55
N PRO A 103 6.03 -2.98 4.41
CA PRO A 103 4.63 -2.84 4.83
C PRO A 103 3.68 -3.75 4.04
N ALA A 104 3.93 -3.93 2.73
CA ALA A 104 3.10 -4.80 1.90
C ALA A 104 3.34 -6.30 2.16
N LEU A 105 4.52 -6.67 2.65
CA LEU A 105 4.86 -8.05 3.04
C LEU A 105 4.28 -8.40 4.41
N VAL A 106 4.35 -7.46 5.36
CA VAL A 106 3.85 -7.65 6.73
C VAL A 106 2.32 -7.59 6.77
N PHE A 107 1.72 -6.71 5.96
CA PHE A 107 0.27 -6.53 5.86
C PHE A 107 -0.21 -6.95 4.47
N PRO A 108 -0.36 -8.25 4.19
CA PRO A 108 -0.80 -8.73 2.89
C PRO A 108 -2.20 -8.22 2.56
N GLN A 109 -2.53 -8.20 1.27
CA GLN A 109 -3.85 -7.80 0.82
C GLN A 109 -4.88 -8.82 1.29
N TYR A 110 -5.78 -8.37 2.15
CA TYR A 110 -6.91 -9.16 2.60
C TYR A 110 -8.05 -9.01 1.59
N LYS A 111 -8.50 -10.13 1.04
CA LYS A 111 -9.76 -10.19 0.30
C LYS A 111 -10.82 -10.66 1.29
N PRO A 112 -11.87 -9.84 1.55
CA PRO A 112 -12.99 -10.30 2.36
C PRO A 112 -13.56 -11.59 1.75
N LEU A 113 -13.96 -12.53 2.61
CA LEU A 113 -14.75 -13.67 2.16
C LEU A 113 -16.10 -13.18 1.62
N GLU A 114 -16.63 -13.88 0.64
CA GLU A 114 -18.00 -13.65 0.18
C GLU A 114 -18.95 -14.02 1.30
N THR A 115 -20.04 -13.25 1.44
CA THR A 115 -21.08 -13.54 2.43
C THR A 115 -21.84 -14.80 2.01
N THR A 116 -22.21 -15.63 2.98
CA THR A 116 -22.96 -16.87 2.76
C THR A 116 -24.47 -16.66 2.88
N GLY A 117 -24.90 -15.52 3.45
CA GLY A 117 -26.30 -15.17 3.63
C GLY A 117 -27.02 -14.80 2.32
N GLU A 118 -28.33 -15.03 2.28
CA GLU A 118 -29.17 -14.73 1.12
C GLU A 118 -29.62 -13.26 1.07
N TYR A 119 -29.48 -12.51 2.17
CA TYR A 119 -29.93 -11.14 2.25
C TYR A 119 -28.86 -10.16 1.79
N SER A 120 -29.26 -9.12 1.06
CA SER A 120 -28.41 -7.94 0.89
C SER A 120 -28.32 -7.17 2.20
N VAL A 121 -27.12 -6.63 2.47
CA VAL A 121 -26.86 -5.94 3.75
C VAL A 121 -26.79 -4.45 3.52
N GLU A 122 -27.69 -3.72 4.19
CA GLU A 122 -27.67 -2.26 4.24
C GLU A 122 -26.93 -1.72 5.45
N THR A 123 -26.50 -0.47 5.34
CA THR A 123 -25.80 0.23 6.42
C THR A 123 -26.34 1.62 6.65
N VAL A 124 -26.53 1.99 7.91
CA VAL A 124 -26.90 3.35 8.32
C VAL A 124 -25.97 3.83 9.44
N THR A 125 -25.64 5.10 9.43
CA THR A 125 -24.75 5.70 10.44
C THR A 125 -25.50 6.78 11.19
N TYR A 126 -25.54 6.66 12.53
CA TYR A 126 -26.09 7.66 13.43
C TYR A 126 -25.00 8.24 14.33
N THR A 127 -25.13 9.51 14.67
CA THR A 127 -24.30 10.16 15.68
C THR A 127 -25.14 10.52 16.87
N TYR A 128 -24.89 9.83 17.99
CA TYR A 128 -25.54 10.10 19.26
C TYR A 128 -24.74 11.13 20.05
N ILE A 129 -25.42 11.96 20.82
CA ILE A 129 -24.82 12.97 21.71
C ILE A 129 -25.02 12.53 23.13
N ASP A 130 -23.94 12.23 23.84
CA ASP A 130 -23.95 11.93 25.26
C ASP A 130 -23.78 13.24 26.05
N GLY A 131 -24.89 13.80 26.52
CA GLY A 131 -24.88 15.04 27.29
C GLY A 131 -24.31 14.90 28.71
N SER A 132 -24.11 13.66 29.19
CA SER A 132 -23.56 13.38 30.52
C SER A 132 -22.02 13.35 30.53
N ARG A 133 -21.39 13.35 29.38
CA ARG A 133 -19.93 13.27 29.21
C ARG A 133 -19.42 14.37 28.31
N ILE A 134 -18.28 14.96 28.72
CA ILE A 134 -17.57 15.97 27.92
C ILE A 134 -16.56 15.24 27.03
N GLU A 135 -16.41 15.71 25.81
CA GLU A 135 -15.38 15.23 24.88
C GLU A 135 -14.00 15.67 25.36
N THR A 136 -13.17 14.70 25.74
CA THR A 136 -11.83 14.95 26.32
C THR A 136 -10.72 14.97 25.28
N TYR A 137 -10.95 14.42 24.09
CA TYR A 137 -9.94 14.33 23.03
C TYR A 137 -9.97 15.51 22.04
N SER A 138 -11.07 16.25 22.01
CA SER A 138 -11.15 17.50 21.29
C SER A 138 -11.31 18.64 22.29
N ASN A 139 -10.49 19.69 22.20
CA ASN A 139 -10.55 20.86 23.09
C ASN A 139 -11.80 21.72 22.88
N THR A 140 -12.92 21.13 22.48
CA THR A 140 -14.16 21.85 22.19
C THR A 140 -15.03 22.08 23.42
N GLY A 141 -14.77 21.36 24.54
CA GLY A 141 -15.60 21.43 25.76
C GLY A 141 -17.06 21.02 25.57
N GLY A 142 -17.39 20.48 24.39
CA GLY A 142 -18.75 20.05 24.05
C GLY A 142 -19.09 18.64 24.52
N PRO A 143 -20.39 18.24 24.45
CA PRO A 143 -20.82 16.89 24.79
C PRO A 143 -20.20 15.83 23.89
N ARG A 144 -19.96 14.65 24.44
CA ARG A 144 -19.33 13.54 23.70
C ARG A 144 -20.23 13.04 22.58
N LYS A 145 -19.64 12.91 21.38
CA LYS A 145 -20.33 12.37 20.20
C LYS A 145 -19.94 10.90 19.99
N LEU A 146 -20.94 10.04 19.84
CA LEU A 146 -20.79 8.62 19.57
C LEU A 146 -21.35 8.32 18.18
N THR A 147 -20.48 8.06 17.23
CA THR A 147 -20.89 7.66 15.88
C THR A 147 -20.98 6.15 15.81
N VAL A 148 -22.18 5.63 15.58
CA VAL A 148 -22.51 4.20 15.51
C VAL A 148 -22.98 3.89 14.10
N GLN A 149 -22.46 2.80 13.53
CA GLN A 149 -22.90 2.26 12.25
C GLN A 149 -23.66 0.96 12.50
N TYR A 150 -24.86 0.88 11.95
CA TYR A 150 -25.71 -0.30 11.96
C TYR A 150 -25.58 -1.03 10.63
N TRP A 151 -25.53 -2.34 10.71
CA TRP A 151 -25.54 -3.27 9.60
C TRP A 151 -26.77 -4.15 9.78
N TYR A 152 -27.62 -4.26 8.79
CA TYR A 152 -28.86 -5.01 8.88
C TYR A 152 -29.26 -5.61 7.54
N PRO A 153 -29.95 -6.78 7.55
CA PRO A 153 -30.41 -7.41 6.32
C PRO A 153 -31.55 -6.59 5.70
N GLU A 154 -31.43 -6.31 4.40
CA GLU A 154 -32.47 -5.63 3.63
C GLU A 154 -33.68 -6.56 3.44
N ASN A 155 -34.89 -6.02 3.62
CA ASN A 155 -36.14 -6.75 3.41
C ASN A 155 -36.35 -8.00 4.29
N ALA A 156 -35.56 -8.20 5.33
CA ALA A 156 -35.79 -9.27 6.28
C ALA A 156 -36.99 -8.95 7.20
N CYS A 157 -37.87 -9.93 7.37
CA CYS A 157 -39.05 -9.80 8.24
C CYS A 157 -38.81 -10.44 9.61
N GLY A 158 -39.32 -9.81 10.68
CA GLY A 158 -39.29 -10.38 12.02
C GLY A 158 -38.28 -9.74 12.95
N LYS A 159 -37.96 -10.45 14.05
CA LYS A 159 -36.97 -10.00 15.05
C LYS A 159 -35.65 -10.74 14.81
N HIS A 160 -34.57 -9.99 14.74
CA HIS A 160 -33.23 -10.54 14.55
C HIS A 160 -32.41 -10.33 15.83
N PRO A 161 -31.42 -11.20 16.08
CA PRO A 161 -30.45 -10.99 17.16
C PRO A 161 -29.71 -9.67 16.99
N PHE A 162 -29.48 -8.98 18.11
CA PHE A 162 -28.72 -7.73 18.09
C PHE A 162 -27.30 -7.99 18.62
N VAL A 163 -26.29 -7.72 17.79
CA VAL A 163 -24.86 -7.88 18.14
C VAL A 163 -24.23 -6.49 18.25
N VAL A 164 -23.60 -6.20 19.38
CA VAL A 164 -22.84 -4.97 19.59
C VAL A 164 -21.36 -5.27 19.47
N PHE A 165 -20.69 -4.57 18.58
CA PHE A 165 -19.26 -4.69 18.38
C PHE A 165 -18.55 -3.36 18.65
N SER A 166 -17.48 -3.41 19.46
CA SER A 166 -16.57 -2.28 19.69
C SER A 166 -15.19 -2.60 19.13
N HIS A 167 -14.69 -1.77 18.24
CA HIS A 167 -13.34 -1.94 17.70
C HIS A 167 -12.27 -1.64 18.75
N GLY A 168 -11.07 -2.21 18.57
CA GLY A 168 -9.89 -1.91 19.38
C GLY A 168 -9.32 -0.51 19.15
N SER A 169 -8.31 -0.13 19.93
CA SER A 169 -7.72 1.22 20.00
C SER A 169 -7.30 1.82 18.65
N PHE A 170 -6.89 0.99 17.71
CA PHE A 170 -6.48 1.41 16.36
C PHE A 170 -7.50 1.06 15.28
N GLY A 171 -8.66 0.53 15.67
CA GLY A 171 -9.71 0.17 14.74
C GLY A 171 -10.60 1.36 14.38
N VAL A 172 -11.32 1.21 13.29
CA VAL A 172 -12.37 2.11 12.84
C VAL A 172 -13.66 1.31 12.66
N LYS A 173 -14.79 2.00 12.56
CA LYS A 173 -16.11 1.38 12.39
C LYS A 173 -16.24 0.34 11.25
N SER A 174 -15.31 0.36 10.30
CA SER A 174 -15.27 -0.59 9.17
C SER A 174 -14.16 -1.64 9.26
N SER A 175 -13.46 -1.76 10.41
CA SER A 175 -12.29 -2.64 10.53
C SER A 175 -12.60 -4.13 10.29
N ASN A 176 -13.84 -4.59 10.58
CA ASN A 176 -14.27 -5.98 10.44
C ASN A 176 -15.48 -6.10 9.49
N LEU A 177 -15.44 -5.41 8.37
CA LEU A 177 -16.51 -5.28 7.41
C LEU A 177 -17.09 -6.62 6.94
N SER A 178 -16.22 -7.62 6.67
CA SER A 178 -16.66 -8.97 6.26
C SER A 178 -17.46 -9.67 7.34
N LEU A 179 -17.01 -9.55 8.61
CA LEU A 179 -17.74 -10.11 9.75
C LEU A 179 -19.11 -9.45 9.92
N TYR A 180 -19.18 -8.12 9.82
CA TYR A 180 -20.43 -7.40 9.97
C TYR A 180 -21.45 -7.76 8.89
N ARG A 181 -20.97 -7.92 7.64
CA ARG A 181 -21.82 -8.36 6.52
C ARG A 181 -22.31 -9.78 6.67
N GLU A 182 -21.50 -10.67 7.23
CA GLU A 182 -21.89 -12.07 7.45
C GLU A 182 -22.89 -12.22 8.59
N LEU A 183 -22.82 -11.36 9.61
CA LEU A 183 -23.72 -11.39 10.76
C LEU A 183 -25.05 -10.66 10.52
N ALA A 184 -25.10 -9.79 9.55
CA ALA A 184 -26.29 -9.02 9.20
C ALA A 184 -27.14 -9.74 8.17
#